data_4be9532eb13625fa49d6252311f06e47
#
_entry.id   4be9532eb13625fa49d6252311f06e47
#
_cell.length_a   1.000
_cell.length_b   1.000
_cell.length_c   1.000
_cell.angle_alpha   90.00
_cell.angle_beta   90.00
_cell.angle_gamma   90.00
#
_symmetry.space_group_name_H-M   'P 1'
#
loop_
_entity.id
_entity.type
_entity.pdbx_description
1 polymer ?
#
loop_
_entity_poly.entity_id
_entity_poly.type
_entity_poly.pdbx_seq_one_letter_code
_entity_poly.pdbx_strand_id
1 'polypeptide(L)'
;GQNIGTCVTALISSIGVNKNARKVAVVHITFNLIGTVVCLCLFYGLHAIFHFAFVATPINAVGISAVHTIFNVFTTALLCPFTKQLERFANFVIRPSKKEETYAFLDERLLGTPSIAVGEASDMTVKMATLARTTILSAINICQRYDQKVADEILKHEDELDLYEDKLGTFLVKLSSRSLSIADSRKVSNMLHTIGDFERLGDHAVNLRKTAEEIHDKHIVFSEDAAAELQNLTNALTEILELTIDAFREHNLEMARHVEPLEQVIDCLISAAKSTHVERLQSGKCTIQNGFVLNDLLTNYERVSDHCSNIAVSLIETSAGSFDTHEYLTEVKEGGSKDYTDLYHAYTKKYALQ
;
A
#
# COMPACT_ATOMS: atom_id res chain seq x y z
N GLY A 1 44.58 -3.07 -5.56
CA GLY A 1 44.05 -1.88 -6.28
C GLY A 1 42.80 -2.18 -7.08
N GLN A 2 42.80 -3.21 -7.94
CA GLN A 2 41.66 -3.55 -8.81
C GLN A 2 40.38 -3.87 -8.01
N ASN A 3 40.47 -4.70 -6.98
CA ASN A 3 39.31 -5.09 -6.16
C ASN A 3 38.71 -3.90 -5.40
N ILE A 4 39.52 -2.94 -4.95
CA ILE A 4 39.02 -1.70 -4.34
C ILE A 4 38.40 -0.80 -5.41
N GLY A 5 38.95 -0.76 -6.63
CA GLY A 5 38.39 -0.01 -7.75
C GLY A 5 36.98 -0.50 -8.13
N THR A 6 36.73 -1.80 -8.16
CA THR A 6 35.38 -2.36 -8.40
C THR A 6 34.37 -2.05 -7.28
N CYS A 7 34.83 -1.81 -6.05
CA CYS A 7 33.96 -1.37 -4.96
C CYS A 7 33.39 0.03 -5.19
N VAL A 8 34.15 0.92 -5.82
CA VAL A 8 33.69 2.29 -6.16
C VAL A 8 32.57 2.23 -7.19
N THR A 9 32.69 1.38 -8.21
CA THR A 9 31.63 1.21 -9.21
C THR A 9 30.36 0.60 -8.58
N ALA A 10 30.51 -0.37 -7.68
CA ALA A 10 29.38 -0.93 -6.93
C ALA A 10 28.69 0.12 -6.05
N LEU A 11 29.48 1.04 -5.43
CA LEU A 11 28.95 2.14 -4.63
C LEU A 11 28.14 3.11 -5.49
N ILE A 12 28.69 3.54 -6.63
CA ILE A 12 28.04 4.46 -7.57
C ILE A 12 26.74 3.82 -8.10
N SER A 13 26.79 2.55 -8.51
CA SER A 13 25.62 1.81 -9.00
C SER A 13 24.55 1.59 -7.93
N SER A 14 24.90 1.77 -6.65
CA SER A 14 23.93 1.63 -5.53
C SER A 14 23.16 2.93 -5.24
N ILE A 15 23.48 4.03 -5.90
CA ILE A 15 22.77 5.30 -5.76
C ILE A 15 21.46 5.24 -6.53
N GLY A 16 20.33 5.46 -5.84
CA GLY A 16 19.01 5.46 -6.47
C GLY A 16 18.37 4.08 -6.64
N VAL A 17 19.02 2.98 -6.20
CA VAL A 17 18.43 1.65 -6.21
C VAL A 17 17.84 1.28 -4.83
N ASN A 18 17.03 0.19 -4.83
CA ASN A 18 16.39 -0.31 -3.63
C ASN A 18 17.41 -0.70 -2.53
N LYS A 19 16.93 -0.80 -1.27
CA LYS A 19 17.79 -1.04 -0.11
C LYS A 19 18.52 -2.37 -0.16
N ASN A 20 17.91 -3.41 -0.74
CA ASN A 20 18.54 -4.73 -0.85
C ASN A 20 19.76 -4.67 -1.77
N ALA A 21 19.69 -3.98 -2.90
CA ALA A 21 20.83 -3.75 -3.78
C ALA A 21 21.94 -2.93 -3.07
N ARG A 22 21.56 -1.93 -2.24
CA ARG A 22 22.53 -1.18 -1.41
C ARG A 22 23.19 -2.06 -0.35
N LYS A 23 22.46 -3.01 0.29
CA LYS A 23 23.04 -3.99 1.23
C LYS A 23 24.07 -4.88 0.52
N VAL A 24 23.77 -5.36 -0.69
CA VAL A 24 24.71 -6.15 -1.51
C VAL A 24 25.99 -5.34 -1.81
N ALA A 25 25.88 -4.06 -2.16
CA ALA A 25 27.03 -3.19 -2.37
C ALA A 25 27.87 -3.04 -1.09
N VAL A 26 27.25 -2.89 0.08
CA VAL A 26 27.95 -2.80 1.38
C VAL A 26 28.67 -4.12 1.68
N VAL A 27 28.04 -5.29 1.46
CA VAL A 27 28.70 -6.58 1.63
C VAL A 27 29.91 -6.71 0.71
N HIS A 28 29.76 -6.35 -0.57
CA HIS A 28 30.86 -6.40 -1.56
C HIS A 28 32.04 -5.51 -1.18
N ILE A 29 31.79 -4.28 -0.73
CA ILE A 29 32.83 -3.34 -0.28
C ILE A 29 33.53 -3.90 0.97
N THR A 30 32.76 -4.35 1.96
CA THR A 30 33.29 -4.86 3.24
C THR A 30 34.12 -6.12 3.01
N PHE A 31 33.65 -7.03 2.16
CA PHE A 31 34.35 -8.26 1.77
C PHE A 31 35.73 -7.93 1.18
N ASN A 32 35.79 -7.04 0.19
CA ASN A 32 37.04 -6.69 -0.47
C ASN A 32 37.98 -5.89 0.45
N LEU A 33 37.46 -5.03 1.31
CA LEU A 33 38.25 -4.25 2.25
C LEU A 33 38.91 -5.16 3.30
N ILE A 34 38.13 -6.06 3.95
CA ILE A 34 38.65 -7.02 4.92
C ILE A 34 39.67 -7.95 4.26
N GLY A 35 39.34 -8.52 3.09
CA GLY A 35 40.24 -9.38 2.35
C GLY A 35 41.57 -8.70 2.03
N THR A 36 41.52 -7.42 1.60
CA THR A 36 42.74 -6.65 1.30
C THR A 36 43.60 -6.44 2.54
N VAL A 37 42.99 -6.03 3.66
CA VAL A 37 43.73 -5.79 4.91
C VAL A 37 44.37 -7.08 5.41
N VAL A 38 43.61 -8.18 5.45
CA VAL A 38 44.12 -9.47 5.92
C VAL A 38 45.24 -10.00 5.02
N CYS A 39 45.06 -9.96 3.69
CA CYS A 39 46.10 -10.42 2.76
C CYS A 39 47.36 -9.58 2.84
N LEU A 40 47.25 -8.25 2.98
CA LEU A 40 48.41 -7.39 3.14
C LEU A 40 49.15 -7.66 4.46
N CYS A 41 48.44 -7.78 5.57
CA CYS A 41 49.03 -8.13 6.86
C CYS A 41 49.76 -9.47 6.83
N LEU A 42 49.11 -10.51 6.25
CA LEU A 42 49.70 -11.81 6.11
C LEU A 42 50.94 -11.81 5.20
N PHE A 43 50.83 -11.15 4.03
CA PHE A 43 51.91 -11.09 3.06
C PHE A 43 53.13 -10.38 3.62
N TYR A 44 52.98 -9.16 4.17
CA TYR A 44 54.10 -8.43 4.71
C TYR A 44 54.65 -9.02 6.01
N GLY A 45 53.78 -9.61 6.85
CA GLY A 45 54.19 -10.34 8.04
C GLY A 45 55.05 -11.58 7.69
N LEU A 46 54.63 -12.39 6.69
CA LEU A 46 55.41 -13.52 6.19
C LEU A 46 56.69 -13.04 5.48
N HIS A 47 56.62 -12.00 4.69
CA HIS A 47 57.80 -11.43 4.02
C HIS A 47 58.89 -10.95 5.02
N ALA A 48 58.47 -10.39 6.14
CA ALA A 48 59.39 -9.96 7.20
C ALA A 48 60.16 -11.13 7.85
N ILE A 49 59.55 -12.32 7.85
CA ILE A 49 60.15 -13.55 8.40
C ILE A 49 60.98 -14.31 7.32
N PHE A 50 60.37 -14.53 6.14
CA PHE A 50 60.94 -15.39 5.10
C PHE A 50 61.74 -14.66 4.01
N HIS A 51 61.72 -13.34 3.96
CA HIS A 51 62.45 -12.48 3.01
C HIS A 51 62.27 -12.91 1.56
N PHE A 52 61.02 -13.03 1.06
CA PHE A 52 60.68 -13.52 -0.27
C PHE A 52 61.45 -12.75 -1.37
N ALA A 53 62.36 -13.47 -2.10
CA ALA A 53 63.20 -12.91 -3.14
C ALA A 53 62.42 -12.37 -4.35
N PHE A 54 61.21 -12.93 -4.63
CA PHE A 54 60.38 -12.55 -5.77
C PHE A 54 59.77 -11.13 -5.64
N VAL A 55 59.75 -10.54 -4.43
CA VAL A 55 59.22 -9.19 -4.20
C VAL A 55 60.03 -8.11 -4.95
N ALA A 56 61.32 -8.39 -5.18
CA ALA A 56 62.21 -7.51 -5.93
C ALA A 56 62.18 -7.70 -7.46
N THR A 57 61.44 -8.73 -7.95
CA THR A 57 61.38 -9.03 -9.39
C THR A 57 60.20 -8.33 -10.08
N PRO A 58 60.36 -7.82 -11.31
CA PRO A 58 59.24 -7.27 -12.08
C PRO A 58 58.15 -8.34 -12.34
N ILE A 59 56.90 -8.00 -12.09
CA ILE A 59 55.78 -8.85 -12.34
C ILE A 59 55.24 -8.64 -13.75
N ASN A 60 54.90 -9.74 -14.45
CA ASN A 60 54.27 -9.70 -15.76
C ASN A 60 52.74 -9.82 -15.66
N ALA A 61 51.99 -9.67 -16.77
CA ALA A 61 50.54 -9.74 -16.81
C ALA A 61 49.97 -11.05 -16.26
N VAL A 62 50.65 -12.19 -16.53
CA VAL A 62 50.24 -13.52 -16.02
C VAL A 62 50.39 -13.58 -14.50
N GLY A 63 51.49 -13.05 -13.98
CA GLY A 63 51.75 -12.97 -12.54
C GLY A 63 50.69 -12.12 -11.83
N ILE A 64 50.32 -10.94 -12.41
CA ILE A 64 49.24 -10.07 -11.87
C ILE A 64 47.93 -10.87 -11.81
N SER A 65 47.54 -11.55 -12.88
CA SER A 65 46.32 -12.37 -12.94
C SER A 65 46.35 -13.50 -11.91
N ALA A 66 47.48 -14.21 -11.77
CA ALA A 66 47.63 -15.28 -10.79
C ALA A 66 47.47 -14.75 -9.34
N VAL A 67 48.12 -13.63 -9.00
CA VAL A 67 47.97 -13.01 -7.68
C VAL A 67 46.53 -12.57 -7.42
N HIS A 68 45.86 -12.02 -8.43
CA HIS A 68 44.43 -11.62 -8.33
C HIS A 68 43.54 -12.84 -8.07
N THR A 69 43.75 -13.94 -8.79
CA THR A 69 42.97 -15.18 -8.60
C THR A 69 43.21 -15.77 -7.21
N ILE A 70 44.47 -15.88 -6.78
CA ILE A 70 44.81 -16.39 -5.44
C ILE A 70 44.16 -15.54 -4.35
N PHE A 71 44.24 -14.21 -4.49
CA PHE A 71 43.62 -13.27 -3.56
C PHE A 71 42.10 -13.54 -3.44
N ASN A 72 41.39 -13.64 -4.56
CA ASN A 72 39.92 -13.82 -4.54
C ASN A 72 39.54 -15.18 -3.96
N VAL A 73 40.20 -16.27 -4.35
CA VAL A 73 39.95 -17.62 -3.82
C VAL A 73 40.23 -17.68 -2.32
N PHE A 74 41.38 -17.16 -1.89
CA PHE A 74 41.73 -17.09 -0.47
C PHE A 74 40.74 -16.26 0.36
N THR A 75 40.42 -15.08 -0.10
CA THR A 75 39.46 -14.19 0.61
C THR A 75 38.10 -14.82 0.70
N THR A 76 37.65 -15.49 -0.37
CA THR A 76 36.33 -16.18 -0.37
C THR A 76 36.36 -17.35 0.63
N ALA A 77 37.39 -18.19 0.62
CA ALA A 77 37.51 -19.30 1.56
C ALA A 77 37.59 -18.80 3.02
N LEU A 78 38.28 -17.68 3.27
CA LEU A 78 38.44 -17.09 4.59
C LEU A 78 37.10 -16.49 5.12
N LEU A 79 36.35 -15.80 4.26
CA LEU A 79 35.13 -15.06 4.68
C LEU A 79 33.85 -15.87 4.51
N CYS A 80 33.87 -17.00 3.82
CA CYS A 80 32.72 -17.89 3.64
C CYS A 80 32.03 -18.28 4.97
N PRO A 81 32.76 -18.67 6.05
CA PRO A 81 32.12 -18.96 7.33
C PRO A 81 31.54 -17.73 8.04
N PHE A 82 31.87 -16.52 7.60
CA PHE A 82 31.44 -15.26 8.20
C PHE A 82 30.33 -14.53 7.42
N THR A 83 29.65 -15.20 6.50
CA THR A 83 28.58 -14.62 5.68
C THR A 83 27.46 -14.01 6.50
N LYS A 84 27.05 -14.67 7.61
CA LYS A 84 26.02 -14.13 8.53
C LYS A 84 26.48 -12.87 9.25
N GLN A 85 27.76 -12.73 9.54
CA GLN A 85 28.32 -11.53 10.16
C GLN A 85 28.38 -10.36 9.17
N LEU A 86 28.74 -10.64 7.90
CA LEU A 86 28.71 -9.64 6.83
C LEU A 86 27.29 -9.16 6.55
N GLU A 87 26.30 -10.04 6.56
CA GLU A 87 24.88 -9.70 6.46
C GLU A 87 24.42 -8.82 7.63
N ARG A 88 24.77 -9.20 8.87
CA ARG A 88 24.45 -8.38 10.06
C ARG A 88 25.07 -7.00 9.97
N PHE A 89 26.31 -6.89 9.49
CA PHE A 89 26.98 -5.62 9.30
C PHE A 89 26.27 -4.76 8.23
N ALA A 90 25.90 -5.36 7.08
CA ALA A 90 25.14 -4.66 6.05
C ALA A 90 23.79 -4.16 6.56
N ASN A 91 23.07 -4.97 7.37
CA ASN A 91 21.82 -4.59 8.03
C ASN A 91 22.02 -3.48 9.10
N PHE A 92 23.19 -3.42 9.74
CA PHE A 92 23.54 -2.35 10.67
C PHE A 92 23.80 -1.01 9.95
N VAL A 93 24.52 -1.06 8.81
CA VAL A 93 24.84 0.11 7.99
C VAL A 93 23.60 0.64 7.27
N ILE A 94 22.82 -0.26 6.68
CA ILE A 94 21.57 0.06 6.00
C ILE A 94 20.44 -0.52 6.85
N ARG A 95 19.97 0.29 7.78
CA ARG A 95 18.88 -0.10 8.66
C ARG A 95 17.63 -0.38 7.83
N PRO A 96 16.93 -1.51 8.09
CA PRO A 96 15.61 -1.72 7.55
C PRO A 96 14.72 -0.55 8.00
N SER A 97 13.85 -0.05 7.13
CA SER A 97 12.84 0.88 7.61
C SER A 97 11.84 0.08 8.46
N LYS A 98 11.21 0.71 9.45
CA LYS A 98 10.08 0.10 10.16
C LYS A 98 9.01 -0.44 9.19
N LYS A 99 8.88 0.17 8.02
CA LYS A 99 7.99 -0.27 6.92
C LYS A 99 8.36 -1.68 6.40
N GLU A 100 9.65 -2.05 6.28
CA GLU A 100 10.05 -3.37 5.77
C GLU A 100 9.83 -4.51 6.77
N GLU A 101 9.85 -4.24 8.08
CA GLU A 101 9.59 -5.26 9.11
C GLU A 101 8.11 -5.67 9.15
N THR A 102 7.19 -4.75 8.84
CA THR A 102 5.74 -5.02 8.80
C THR A 102 5.36 -5.97 7.67
N TYR A 103 6.14 -5.99 6.56
CA TYR A 103 5.88 -6.81 5.36
C TYR A 103 6.73 -8.08 5.26
N ALA A 104 7.52 -8.41 6.29
CA ALA A 104 8.25 -9.68 6.37
C ALA A 104 7.33 -10.92 6.41
N PHE A 105 6.01 -10.70 6.56
CA PHE A 105 5.01 -11.77 6.59
C PHE A 105 4.69 -12.39 5.22
N LEU A 106 4.90 -11.67 4.11
CA LEU A 106 4.72 -12.20 2.75
C LEU A 106 6.03 -12.81 2.24
N ASP A 107 6.46 -13.87 2.90
CA ASP A 107 7.64 -14.62 2.48
C ASP A 107 7.33 -15.46 1.24
N GLU A 108 8.07 -15.26 0.16
CA GLU A 108 7.91 -16.03 -1.08
C GLU A 108 8.09 -17.55 -0.88
N ARG A 109 8.73 -18.00 0.20
CA ARG A 109 8.82 -19.41 0.56
C ARG A 109 7.45 -20.02 0.86
N LEU A 110 6.48 -19.22 1.30
CA LEU A 110 5.09 -19.65 1.52
C LEU A 110 4.40 -20.09 0.22
N LEU A 111 4.87 -19.63 -0.94
CA LEU A 111 4.36 -20.08 -2.24
C LEU A 111 4.58 -21.60 -2.49
N GLY A 112 5.43 -22.25 -1.70
CA GLY A 112 5.59 -23.71 -1.66
C GLY A 112 4.45 -24.45 -0.93
N THR A 113 3.64 -23.74 -0.12
CA THR A 113 2.46 -24.24 0.59
C THR A 113 1.27 -23.30 0.33
N PRO A 114 0.61 -23.41 -0.84
CA PRO A 114 -0.33 -22.42 -1.33
C PRO A 114 -1.47 -22.08 -0.37
N SER A 115 -2.05 -23.06 0.31
CA SER A 115 -3.17 -22.80 1.24
C SER A 115 -2.74 -21.94 2.45
N ILE A 116 -1.50 -22.09 2.94
CA ILE A 116 -0.95 -21.22 3.99
C ILE A 116 -0.71 -19.82 3.45
N ALA A 117 -0.17 -19.74 2.23
CA ALA A 117 0.07 -18.46 1.55
C ALA A 117 -1.22 -17.66 1.33
N VAL A 118 -2.33 -18.34 0.98
CA VAL A 118 -3.67 -17.71 0.86
C VAL A 118 -4.14 -17.16 2.20
N GLY A 119 -3.96 -17.90 3.30
CA GLY A 119 -4.32 -17.45 4.64
C GLY A 119 -3.57 -16.18 5.04
N GLU A 120 -2.25 -16.17 4.91
CA GLU A 120 -1.41 -15.01 5.23
C GLU A 120 -1.73 -13.79 4.34
N ALA A 121 -1.97 -14.00 3.05
CA ALA A 121 -2.38 -12.94 2.14
C ALA A 121 -3.75 -12.36 2.53
N SER A 122 -4.70 -13.21 2.94
CA SER A 122 -6.02 -12.79 3.41
C SER A 122 -5.91 -11.92 4.68
N ASP A 123 -5.14 -12.36 5.67
CA ASP A 123 -4.93 -11.59 6.90
C ASP A 123 -4.28 -10.22 6.61
N MET A 124 -3.35 -10.18 5.66
CA MET A 124 -2.71 -8.94 5.25
C MET A 124 -3.67 -8.01 4.51
N THR A 125 -4.54 -8.56 3.64
CA THR A 125 -5.57 -7.77 2.94
C THR A 125 -6.59 -7.18 3.94
N VAL A 126 -6.98 -7.93 4.97
CA VAL A 126 -7.86 -7.42 6.05
C VAL A 126 -7.19 -6.29 6.84
N LYS A 127 -5.87 -6.36 7.07
CA LYS A 127 -5.12 -5.24 7.68
C LYS A 127 -5.14 -4.00 6.80
N MET A 128 -4.89 -4.17 5.48
CA MET A 128 -4.98 -3.09 4.49
C MET A 128 -6.36 -2.45 4.49
N ALA A 129 -7.43 -3.25 4.44
CA ALA A 129 -8.81 -2.78 4.49
C ALA A 129 -9.12 -1.98 5.76
N THR A 130 -8.64 -2.46 6.92
CA THR A 130 -8.80 -1.77 8.21
C THR A 130 -8.04 -0.44 8.24
N LEU A 131 -6.85 -0.41 7.67
CA LEU A 131 -6.05 0.82 7.55
C LEU A 131 -6.75 1.84 6.64
N ALA A 132 -7.25 1.41 5.47
CA ALA A 132 -8.00 2.25 4.54
C ALA A 132 -9.23 2.89 5.21
N ARG A 133 -10.04 2.09 5.94
CA ARG A 133 -11.17 2.59 6.74
C ARG A 133 -10.73 3.67 7.73
N THR A 134 -9.70 3.38 8.52
CA THR A 134 -9.20 4.31 9.55
C THR A 134 -8.74 5.61 8.93
N THR A 135 -8.07 5.54 7.79
CA THR A 135 -7.52 6.70 7.08
C THR A 135 -8.64 7.59 6.52
N ILE A 136 -9.65 7.01 5.87
CA ILE A 136 -10.81 7.76 5.36
C ILE A 136 -11.60 8.40 6.52
N LEU A 137 -11.90 7.67 7.58
CA LEU A 137 -12.62 8.22 8.73
C LEU A 137 -11.85 9.37 9.38
N SER A 138 -10.53 9.28 9.48
CA SER A 138 -9.67 10.36 9.95
C SER A 138 -9.75 11.59 9.03
N ALA A 139 -9.74 11.37 7.70
CA ALA A 139 -9.83 12.43 6.71
C ALA A 139 -11.20 13.13 6.74
N ILE A 140 -12.29 12.40 6.91
CA ILE A 140 -13.64 12.95 7.11
C ILE A 140 -13.68 13.82 8.39
N ASN A 141 -13.13 13.32 9.48
CA ASN A 141 -13.14 14.03 10.76
C ASN A 141 -12.35 15.34 10.71
N ILE A 142 -11.20 15.41 10.04
CA ILE A 142 -10.43 16.66 9.95
C ILE A 142 -11.10 17.71 9.05
N CYS A 143 -12.03 17.33 8.17
CA CYS A 143 -12.86 18.31 7.44
C CYS A 143 -13.78 19.10 8.36
N GLN A 144 -14.19 18.53 9.50
CA GLN A 144 -15.01 19.21 10.51
C GLN A 144 -14.13 19.97 11.52
N ARG A 145 -13.01 19.38 11.94
CA ARG A 145 -12.07 19.96 12.89
C ARG A 145 -10.65 19.61 12.49
N TYR A 146 -9.98 20.56 11.86
CA TYR A 146 -8.61 20.37 11.38
C TYR A 146 -7.61 20.11 12.53
N ASP A 147 -6.77 19.09 12.34
CA ASP A 147 -5.63 18.75 13.20
C ASP A 147 -4.44 18.37 12.32
N GLN A 148 -3.34 19.13 12.42
CA GLN A 148 -2.15 18.92 11.62
C GLN A 148 -1.51 17.54 11.85
N LYS A 149 -1.55 17.00 13.08
CA LYS A 149 -0.98 15.69 13.39
C LYS A 149 -1.74 14.58 12.69
N VAL A 150 -3.08 14.66 12.69
CA VAL A 150 -3.93 13.71 11.98
C VAL A 150 -3.73 13.84 10.47
N ALA A 151 -3.59 15.06 9.95
CA ALA A 151 -3.28 15.32 8.55
C ALA A 151 -1.95 14.68 8.12
N ASP A 152 -0.91 14.75 8.97
CA ASP A 152 0.38 14.10 8.72
C ASP A 152 0.32 12.57 8.84
N GLU A 153 -0.56 12.03 9.70
CA GLU A 153 -0.80 10.59 9.83
C GLU A 153 -1.51 10.03 8.60
N ILE A 154 -2.47 10.75 8.03
CA ILE A 154 -3.16 10.34 6.78
C ILE A 154 -2.14 10.11 5.65
N LEU A 155 -1.17 11.01 5.47
CA LEU A 155 -0.12 10.84 4.45
C LEU A 155 0.75 9.60 4.68
N LYS A 156 1.04 9.27 5.95
CA LYS A 156 1.81 8.06 6.29
C LYS A 156 1.01 6.79 6.04
N HIS A 157 -0.29 6.83 6.30
CA HIS A 157 -1.18 5.71 6.07
C HIS A 157 -1.37 5.45 4.57
N GLU A 158 -1.48 6.50 3.76
CA GLU A 158 -1.57 6.37 2.31
C GLU A 158 -0.27 5.79 1.74
N ASP A 159 0.90 6.34 2.07
CA ASP A 159 2.19 5.71 1.75
C ASP A 159 2.26 4.20 2.15
N GLU A 160 1.56 3.80 3.24
CA GLU A 160 1.51 2.43 3.70
C GLU A 160 0.52 1.59 2.88
N LEU A 161 -0.61 2.16 2.47
CA LEU A 161 -1.60 1.51 1.59
C LEU A 161 -1.02 1.23 0.21
N ASP A 162 -0.28 2.17 -0.40
CA ASP A 162 0.45 1.98 -1.64
C ASP A 162 1.42 0.79 -1.56
N LEU A 163 2.14 0.71 -0.42
CA LEU A 163 3.08 -0.38 -0.22
C LEU A 163 2.36 -1.72 -0.03
N TYR A 164 1.18 -1.75 0.62
CA TYR A 164 0.33 -2.93 0.71
C TYR A 164 -0.09 -3.40 -0.68
N GLU A 165 -0.61 -2.48 -1.51
CA GLU A 165 -1.07 -2.79 -2.88
C GLU A 165 0.06 -3.42 -3.71
N ASP A 166 1.24 -2.78 -3.78
CA ASP A 166 2.41 -3.29 -4.54
C ASP A 166 2.85 -4.69 -4.06
N LYS A 167 2.97 -4.89 -2.75
CA LYS A 167 3.46 -6.15 -2.18
C LYS A 167 2.43 -7.28 -2.26
N LEU A 168 1.18 -6.99 -1.88
CA LEU A 168 0.09 -7.95 -1.99
C LEU A 168 -0.18 -8.31 -3.46
N GLY A 169 -0.28 -7.31 -4.35
CA GLY A 169 -0.51 -7.54 -5.78
C GLY A 169 0.55 -8.44 -6.39
N THR A 170 1.82 -8.13 -6.16
CA THR A 170 2.94 -8.96 -6.64
C THR A 170 2.89 -10.39 -6.07
N PHE A 171 2.59 -10.54 -4.77
CA PHE A 171 2.51 -11.86 -4.13
C PHE A 171 1.31 -12.66 -4.63
N LEU A 172 0.13 -12.05 -4.73
CA LEU A 172 -1.10 -12.68 -5.20
C LEU A 172 -1.00 -13.14 -6.66
N VAL A 173 -0.35 -12.36 -7.53
CA VAL A 173 -0.07 -12.78 -8.93
C VAL A 173 0.83 -14.01 -8.96
N LYS A 174 1.87 -14.08 -8.13
CA LYS A 174 2.72 -15.28 -8.02
C LYS A 174 1.95 -16.47 -7.44
N LEU A 175 1.06 -16.22 -6.48
CA LEU A 175 0.23 -17.23 -5.83
C LEU A 175 -0.82 -17.79 -6.78
N SER A 176 -1.46 -16.96 -7.62
CA SER A 176 -2.46 -17.37 -8.60
C SER A 176 -1.90 -18.33 -9.66
N SER A 177 -0.58 -18.30 -9.90
CA SER A 177 0.11 -19.24 -10.82
C SER A 177 0.38 -20.62 -10.20
N ARG A 178 0.03 -20.83 -8.93
CA ARG A 178 0.22 -22.12 -8.22
C ARG A 178 -1.03 -22.98 -8.33
N SER A 179 -0.89 -24.27 -8.02
CA SER A 179 -2.03 -25.20 -7.95
C SER A 179 -2.85 -24.89 -6.70
N LEU A 180 -3.95 -24.14 -6.88
CA LEU A 180 -4.89 -23.75 -5.83
C LEU A 180 -6.13 -24.65 -5.86
N SER A 181 -6.78 -24.81 -4.71
CA SER A 181 -8.17 -25.30 -4.67
C SER A 181 -9.10 -24.26 -5.30
N ILE A 182 -10.30 -24.67 -5.72
CA ILE A 182 -11.32 -23.75 -6.26
C ILE A 182 -11.64 -22.64 -5.22
N ALA A 183 -11.76 -23.02 -3.94
CA ALA A 183 -12.03 -22.07 -2.87
C ALA A 183 -10.87 -21.06 -2.68
N ASP A 184 -9.61 -21.55 -2.70
CA ASP A 184 -8.45 -20.67 -2.58
C ASP A 184 -8.29 -19.76 -3.80
N SER A 185 -8.56 -20.28 -5.01
CA SER A 185 -8.51 -19.49 -6.24
C SER A 185 -9.53 -18.34 -6.20
N ARG A 186 -10.75 -18.57 -5.69
CA ARG A 186 -11.77 -17.53 -5.49
C ARG A 186 -11.30 -16.46 -4.50
N LYS A 187 -10.70 -16.87 -3.37
CA LYS A 187 -10.14 -15.92 -2.40
C LYS A 187 -9.04 -15.05 -3.01
N VAL A 188 -8.11 -15.66 -3.74
CA VAL A 188 -7.03 -14.92 -4.42
C VAL A 188 -7.60 -13.96 -5.45
N SER A 189 -8.60 -14.37 -6.23
CA SER A 189 -9.28 -13.49 -7.19
C SER A 189 -9.94 -12.30 -6.50
N ASN A 190 -10.70 -12.54 -5.43
CA ASN A 190 -11.35 -11.46 -4.67
C ASN A 190 -10.31 -10.45 -4.12
N MET A 191 -9.23 -10.94 -3.51
CA MET A 191 -8.17 -10.08 -3.02
C MET A 191 -7.53 -9.25 -4.13
N LEU A 192 -7.23 -9.84 -5.31
CA LEU A 192 -6.68 -9.13 -6.46
C LEU A 192 -7.58 -8.02 -6.99
N HIS A 193 -8.91 -8.23 -6.93
CA HIS A 193 -9.87 -7.21 -7.35
C HIS A 193 -10.02 -6.07 -6.33
N THR A 194 -9.89 -6.37 -5.02
CA THR A 194 -10.22 -5.40 -3.97
C THR A 194 -9.04 -4.59 -3.44
N ILE A 195 -7.77 -5.07 -3.59
CA ILE A 195 -6.61 -4.32 -3.08
C ILE A 195 -6.47 -2.93 -3.71
N GLY A 196 -6.78 -2.80 -5.01
CA GLY A 196 -6.78 -1.50 -5.69
C GLY A 196 -7.85 -0.55 -5.14
N ASP A 197 -9.05 -1.06 -4.80
CA ASP A 197 -10.09 -0.22 -4.19
C ASP A 197 -9.69 0.25 -2.79
N PHE A 198 -9.00 -0.57 -1.99
CA PHE A 198 -8.47 -0.13 -0.68
C PHE A 198 -7.38 0.93 -0.80
N GLU A 199 -6.49 0.84 -1.81
CA GLU A 199 -5.51 1.89 -2.11
C GLU A 199 -6.21 3.18 -2.52
N ARG A 200 -7.22 3.12 -3.41
CA ARG A 200 -8.02 4.28 -3.82
C ARG A 200 -8.74 4.98 -2.67
N LEU A 201 -9.19 4.24 -1.66
CA LEU A 201 -9.70 4.85 -0.44
C LEU A 201 -8.62 5.73 0.24
N GLY A 202 -7.35 5.28 0.26
CA GLY A 202 -6.21 6.06 0.74
C GLY A 202 -5.99 7.35 -0.06
N ASP A 203 -6.00 7.27 -1.39
CA ASP A 203 -5.91 8.40 -2.31
C ASP A 203 -6.98 9.47 -2.01
N HIS A 204 -8.24 9.02 -1.83
CA HIS A 204 -9.35 9.92 -1.50
C HIS A 204 -9.23 10.53 -0.10
N ALA A 205 -8.63 9.82 0.86
CA ALA A 205 -8.31 10.38 2.17
C ALA A 205 -7.30 11.53 2.07
N VAL A 206 -6.28 11.40 1.23
CA VAL A 206 -5.31 12.48 0.97
C VAL A 206 -5.98 13.67 0.28
N ASN A 207 -6.92 13.45 -0.64
CA ASN A 207 -7.67 14.53 -1.26
C ASN A 207 -8.58 15.25 -0.25
N LEU A 208 -9.30 14.51 0.59
CA LEU A 208 -10.10 15.08 1.69
C LEU A 208 -9.24 15.86 2.69
N ARG A 209 -8.03 15.36 3.00
CA ARG A 209 -7.04 16.09 3.81
C ARG A 209 -6.69 17.46 3.21
N LYS A 210 -6.44 17.52 1.88
CA LYS A 210 -6.16 18.79 1.18
C LYS A 210 -7.36 19.74 1.27
N THR A 211 -8.56 19.22 1.09
CA THR A 211 -9.80 20.01 1.21
C THR A 211 -9.99 20.52 2.65
N ALA A 212 -9.69 19.69 3.67
CA ALA A 212 -9.73 20.11 5.08
C ALA A 212 -8.71 21.21 5.40
N GLU A 213 -7.49 21.12 4.85
CA GLU A 213 -6.47 22.17 4.95
C GLU A 213 -6.95 23.47 4.31
N GLU A 214 -7.59 23.41 3.13
CA GLU A 214 -8.15 24.57 2.45
C GLU A 214 -9.31 25.21 3.26
N ILE A 215 -10.20 24.38 3.85
CA ILE A 215 -11.27 24.87 4.74
C ILE A 215 -10.68 25.65 5.92
N HIS A 216 -9.64 25.07 6.54
CA HIS A 216 -8.96 25.65 7.70
C HIS A 216 -8.27 26.98 7.35
N ASP A 217 -7.42 26.98 6.33
CA ASP A 217 -6.58 28.13 5.96
C ASP A 217 -7.40 29.31 5.43
N LYS A 218 -8.46 29.03 4.68
CA LYS A 218 -9.33 30.05 4.11
C LYS A 218 -10.52 30.41 5.02
N HIS A 219 -10.62 29.79 6.20
CA HIS A 219 -11.71 30.00 7.15
C HIS A 219 -13.09 29.82 6.51
N ILE A 220 -13.26 28.78 5.69
CA ILE A 220 -14.51 28.46 5.01
C ILE A 220 -15.56 28.07 6.05
N VAL A 221 -16.72 28.74 5.99
CA VAL A 221 -17.86 28.42 6.82
C VAL A 221 -19.06 28.12 5.91
N PHE A 222 -19.62 26.93 6.09
CA PHE A 222 -20.85 26.54 5.40
C PHE A 222 -22.07 27.11 6.12
N SER A 223 -23.16 27.35 5.38
CA SER A 223 -24.45 27.73 6.00
C SER A 223 -24.98 26.56 6.86
N GLU A 224 -25.90 26.87 7.79
CA GLU A 224 -26.50 25.84 8.65
C GLU A 224 -27.14 24.70 7.84
N ASP A 225 -27.85 25.03 6.77
CA ASP A 225 -28.47 24.05 5.86
C ASP A 225 -27.41 23.19 5.19
N ALA A 226 -26.32 23.78 4.64
CA ALA A 226 -25.25 23.05 4.00
C ALA A 226 -24.47 22.19 4.99
N ALA A 227 -24.26 22.64 6.21
CA ALA A 227 -23.62 21.86 7.27
C ALA A 227 -24.47 20.65 7.68
N ALA A 228 -25.79 20.81 7.74
CA ALA A 228 -26.72 19.71 8.02
C ALA A 228 -26.74 18.67 6.87
N GLU A 229 -26.75 19.11 5.61
CA GLU A 229 -26.64 18.24 4.44
C GLU A 229 -25.31 17.45 4.47
N LEU A 230 -24.19 18.13 4.71
CA LEU A 230 -22.86 17.47 4.81
C LEU A 230 -22.78 16.50 5.98
N GLN A 231 -23.36 16.83 7.13
CA GLN A 231 -23.38 15.93 8.28
C GLN A 231 -24.18 14.66 7.99
N ASN A 232 -25.31 14.79 7.32
CA ASN A 232 -26.14 13.66 6.91
C ASN A 232 -25.41 12.74 5.92
N LEU A 233 -24.75 13.34 4.90
CA LEU A 233 -23.89 12.62 3.97
C LEU A 233 -22.71 11.93 4.67
N THR A 234 -22.07 12.61 5.61
CA THR A 234 -20.96 12.04 6.41
C THR A 234 -21.41 10.82 7.20
N ASN A 235 -22.62 10.85 7.77
CA ASN A 235 -23.18 9.71 8.49
C ASN A 235 -23.43 8.52 7.55
N ALA A 236 -24.01 8.77 6.36
CA ALA A 236 -24.23 7.73 5.36
C ALA A 236 -22.91 7.13 4.84
N LEU A 237 -21.91 7.99 4.58
CA LEU A 237 -20.58 7.57 4.13
C LEU A 237 -19.83 6.75 5.20
N THR A 238 -19.97 7.12 6.46
CA THR A 238 -19.40 6.36 7.57
C THR A 238 -20.04 4.97 7.65
N GLU A 239 -21.37 4.88 7.53
CA GLU A 239 -22.09 3.60 7.57
C GLU A 239 -21.69 2.68 6.42
N ILE A 240 -21.61 3.21 5.17
CA ILE A 240 -21.22 2.37 4.03
C ILE A 240 -19.78 1.85 4.15
N LEU A 241 -18.86 2.67 4.67
CA LEU A 241 -17.47 2.26 4.93
C LEU A 241 -17.40 1.13 5.97
N GLU A 242 -18.09 1.29 7.11
CA GLU A 242 -18.11 0.28 8.17
C GLU A 242 -18.73 -1.02 7.64
N LEU A 243 -19.87 -0.92 6.98
CA LEU A 243 -20.58 -2.04 6.40
C LEU A 243 -19.73 -2.82 5.39
N THR A 244 -19.04 -2.11 4.49
CA THR A 244 -18.20 -2.70 3.45
C THR A 244 -16.99 -3.42 4.05
N ILE A 245 -16.26 -2.77 4.95
CA ILE A 245 -15.05 -3.36 5.54
C ILE A 245 -15.40 -4.53 6.47
N ASP A 246 -16.50 -4.46 7.21
CA ASP A 246 -16.97 -5.56 8.04
C ASP A 246 -17.46 -6.73 7.20
N ALA A 247 -18.21 -6.48 6.11
CA ALA A 247 -18.62 -7.50 5.15
C ALA A 247 -17.41 -8.22 4.53
N PHE A 248 -16.39 -7.48 4.15
CA PHE A 248 -15.14 -8.01 3.59
C PHE A 248 -14.39 -8.87 4.62
N ARG A 249 -14.19 -8.33 5.84
CA ARG A 249 -13.47 -9.00 6.93
C ARG A 249 -14.13 -10.32 7.34
N GLU A 250 -15.46 -10.34 7.42
CA GLU A 250 -16.24 -11.48 7.89
C GLU A 250 -16.71 -12.40 6.75
N HIS A 251 -16.39 -12.05 5.49
CA HIS A 251 -16.94 -12.71 4.31
C HIS A 251 -18.48 -12.82 4.36
N ASN A 252 -19.13 -11.77 4.85
CA ASN A 252 -20.57 -11.75 5.09
C ASN A 252 -21.32 -11.16 3.89
N LEU A 253 -21.92 -12.04 3.08
CA LEU A 253 -22.64 -11.65 1.86
C LEU A 253 -23.95 -10.89 2.16
N GLU A 254 -24.59 -11.15 3.30
CA GLU A 254 -25.80 -10.41 3.67
C GLU A 254 -25.47 -8.95 3.95
N MET A 255 -24.36 -8.67 4.66
CA MET A 255 -23.88 -7.30 4.84
C MET A 255 -23.48 -6.66 3.50
N ALA A 256 -22.82 -7.40 2.62
CA ALA A 256 -22.41 -6.89 1.31
C ALA A 256 -23.59 -6.45 0.44
N ARG A 257 -24.74 -7.13 0.52
CA ARG A 257 -25.97 -6.76 -0.21
C ARG A 257 -26.57 -5.42 0.20
N HIS A 258 -26.25 -4.92 1.39
CA HIS A 258 -26.72 -3.64 1.88
C HIS A 258 -25.93 -2.46 1.29
N VAL A 259 -24.72 -2.70 0.77
CA VAL A 259 -23.80 -1.64 0.33
C VAL A 259 -24.33 -0.89 -0.89
N GLU A 260 -24.74 -1.62 -1.95
CA GLU A 260 -25.25 -1.01 -3.17
C GLU A 260 -26.52 -0.15 -2.99
N PRO A 261 -27.55 -0.61 -2.23
CA PRO A 261 -28.70 0.25 -1.93
C PRO A 261 -28.33 1.53 -1.18
N LEU A 262 -27.34 1.48 -0.29
CA LEU A 262 -26.86 2.64 0.46
C LEU A 262 -26.04 3.58 -0.42
N GLU A 263 -25.22 3.05 -1.31
CA GLU A 263 -24.47 3.82 -2.31
C GLU A 263 -25.40 4.66 -3.19
N GLN A 264 -26.48 4.04 -3.73
CA GLN A 264 -27.49 4.75 -4.53
C GLN A 264 -28.17 5.89 -3.74
N VAL A 265 -28.38 5.70 -2.45
CA VAL A 265 -28.93 6.78 -1.58
C VAL A 265 -27.90 7.89 -1.41
N ILE A 266 -26.61 7.58 -1.24
CA ILE A 266 -25.53 8.57 -1.15
C ILE A 266 -25.45 9.38 -2.43
N ASP A 267 -25.53 8.76 -3.60
CA ASP A 267 -25.56 9.44 -4.91
C ASP A 267 -26.73 10.43 -5.03
N CYS A 268 -27.93 10.00 -4.59
CA CYS A 268 -29.11 10.88 -4.56
C CYS A 268 -28.89 12.08 -3.61
N LEU A 269 -28.31 11.87 -2.43
CA LEU A 269 -28.01 12.92 -1.47
C LEU A 269 -26.95 13.89 -2.01
N ILE A 270 -25.90 13.41 -2.68
CA ILE A 270 -24.89 14.24 -3.32
C ILE A 270 -25.50 15.10 -4.44
N SER A 271 -26.34 14.51 -5.28
CA SER A 271 -27.04 15.22 -6.35
C SER A 271 -27.95 16.30 -5.78
N ALA A 272 -28.67 16.03 -4.69
CA ALA A 272 -29.50 16.98 -3.99
C ALA A 272 -28.65 18.13 -3.40
N ALA A 273 -27.56 17.83 -2.72
CA ALA A 273 -26.66 18.82 -2.13
C ALA A 273 -26.01 19.73 -3.20
N LYS A 274 -25.65 19.20 -4.38
CA LYS A 274 -25.19 19.99 -5.52
C LYS A 274 -26.28 20.95 -6.02
N SER A 275 -27.54 20.50 -6.10
CA SER A 275 -28.66 21.31 -6.55
C SER A 275 -29.04 22.44 -5.56
N THR A 276 -29.15 22.11 -4.27
CA THR A 276 -29.46 23.10 -3.22
C THR A 276 -28.33 24.10 -3.05
N HIS A 277 -27.06 23.70 -3.31
CA HIS A 277 -25.94 24.65 -3.34
C HIS A 277 -26.12 25.71 -4.44
N VAL A 278 -26.54 25.33 -5.66
CA VAL A 278 -26.82 26.29 -6.75
C VAL A 278 -27.92 27.29 -6.36
N GLU A 279 -28.97 26.82 -5.71
CA GLU A 279 -30.05 27.70 -5.20
C GLU A 279 -29.52 28.66 -4.14
N ARG A 280 -28.69 28.20 -3.19
CA ARG A 280 -28.03 29.05 -2.18
C ARG A 280 -27.12 30.10 -2.83
N LEU A 281 -26.39 29.71 -3.90
CA LEU A 281 -25.54 30.66 -4.64
C LEU A 281 -26.35 31.73 -5.34
N GLN A 282 -27.44 31.34 -6.03
CA GLN A 282 -28.34 32.29 -6.71
C GLN A 282 -29.03 33.25 -5.75
N SER A 283 -29.35 32.81 -4.53
CA SER A 283 -29.95 33.63 -3.48
C SER A 283 -28.95 34.46 -2.67
N GLY A 284 -27.64 34.37 -3.00
CA GLY A 284 -26.57 35.11 -2.30
C GLY A 284 -26.29 34.62 -0.88
N LYS A 285 -26.73 33.41 -0.52
CA LYS A 285 -26.53 32.81 0.80
C LYS A 285 -25.17 32.10 0.93
N CYS A 286 -24.44 31.91 -0.15
CA CYS A 286 -23.11 31.35 -0.15
C CYS A 286 -22.23 32.00 -1.21
N THR A 287 -20.91 31.68 -1.18
CA THR A 287 -19.93 32.21 -2.11
C THR A 287 -19.54 31.16 -3.15
N ILE A 288 -18.99 31.60 -4.30
CA ILE A 288 -18.41 30.72 -5.30
C ILE A 288 -17.28 29.88 -4.69
N GLN A 289 -16.48 30.44 -3.77
CA GLN A 289 -15.40 29.75 -3.09
C GLN A 289 -15.90 28.57 -2.25
N ASN A 290 -17.00 28.78 -1.50
CA ASN A 290 -17.64 27.67 -0.76
C ASN A 290 -18.11 26.56 -1.72
N GLY A 291 -18.54 26.95 -2.94
CA GLY A 291 -18.95 26.00 -3.97
C GLY A 291 -17.84 25.07 -4.47
N PHE A 292 -16.63 25.60 -4.68
CA PHE A 292 -15.50 24.76 -5.08
C PHE A 292 -15.14 23.75 -3.99
N VAL A 293 -15.02 24.20 -2.74
CA VAL A 293 -14.68 23.33 -1.61
C VAL A 293 -15.77 22.27 -1.37
N LEU A 294 -17.05 22.68 -1.45
CA LEU A 294 -18.18 21.75 -1.35
C LEU A 294 -18.14 20.70 -2.46
N ASN A 295 -17.89 21.10 -3.70
CA ASN A 295 -17.80 20.18 -4.83
C ASN A 295 -16.66 19.18 -4.67
N ASP A 296 -15.51 19.61 -4.15
CA ASP A 296 -14.37 18.71 -3.88
C ASP A 296 -14.71 17.70 -2.78
N LEU A 297 -15.38 18.11 -1.71
CA LEU A 297 -15.88 17.19 -0.68
C LEU A 297 -16.85 16.17 -1.27
N LEU A 298 -17.88 16.65 -1.98
CA LEU A 298 -18.92 15.79 -2.56
C LEU A 298 -18.35 14.80 -3.59
N THR A 299 -17.39 15.25 -4.40
CA THR A 299 -16.73 14.36 -5.39
C THR A 299 -15.93 13.25 -4.71
N ASN A 300 -15.18 13.57 -3.63
CA ASN A 300 -14.46 12.54 -2.91
C ASN A 300 -15.41 11.61 -2.14
N TYR A 301 -16.51 12.09 -1.62
CA TYR A 301 -17.56 11.26 -0.97
C TYR A 301 -18.19 10.27 -1.95
N GLU A 302 -18.53 10.74 -3.17
CA GLU A 302 -19.04 9.93 -4.28
C GLU A 302 -18.05 8.80 -4.63
N ARG A 303 -16.77 9.14 -4.82
CA ARG A 303 -15.74 8.14 -5.14
C ARG A 303 -15.49 7.12 -4.04
N VAL A 304 -15.55 7.55 -2.78
CA VAL A 304 -15.42 6.62 -1.64
C VAL A 304 -16.59 5.63 -1.60
N SER A 305 -17.83 6.08 -1.86
CA SER A 305 -19.00 5.18 -1.94
C SER A 305 -18.92 4.24 -3.15
N ASP A 306 -18.45 4.72 -4.31
CA ASP A 306 -18.20 3.89 -5.51
C ASP A 306 -17.22 2.73 -5.19
N HIS A 307 -16.10 3.02 -4.51
CA HIS A 307 -15.12 1.98 -4.13
C HIS A 307 -15.70 1.00 -3.11
N CYS A 308 -16.54 1.45 -2.18
CA CYS A 308 -17.27 0.57 -1.27
C CYS A 308 -18.17 -0.40 -2.03
N SER A 309 -18.93 0.10 -3.03
CA SER A 309 -19.77 -0.74 -3.89
C SER A 309 -18.93 -1.77 -4.65
N ASN A 310 -17.82 -1.37 -5.28
CA ASN A 310 -16.92 -2.28 -6.00
C ASN A 310 -16.42 -3.44 -5.12
N ILE A 311 -15.99 -3.13 -3.88
CA ILE A 311 -15.54 -4.15 -2.93
C ILE A 311 -16.66 -5.13 -2.59
N ALA A 312 -17.86 -4.63 -2.31
CA ALA A 312 -19.01 -5.46 -1.96
C ALA A 312 -19.47 -6.35 -3.13
N VAL A 313 -19.53 -5.78 -4.33
CA VAL A 313 -19.86 -6.50 -5.58
C VAL A 313 -18.85 -7.60 -5.85
N SER A 314 -17.53 -7.29 -5.75
CA SER A 314 -16.48 -8.30 -5.91
C SER A 314 -16.62 -9.46 -4.92
N LEU A 315 -17.00 -9.19 -3.67
CA LEU A 315 -17.24 -10.23 -2.67
C LEU A 315 -18.43 -11.13 -3.04
N ILE A 316 -19.55 -10.56 -3.51
CA ILE A 316 -20.76 -11.27 -3.89
C ILE A 316 -20.50 -12.16 -5.12
N GLU A 317 -19.95 -11.59 -6.19
CA GLU A 317 -19.73 -12.29 -7.47
C GLU A 317 -18.70 -13.40 -7.36
N THR A 318 -17.59 -13.15 -6.65
CA THR A 318 -16.58 -14.17 -6.42
C THR A 318 -17.15 -15.36 -5.62
N SER A 319 -18.09 -15.10 -4.71
CA SER A 319 -18.76 -16.15 -3.94
C SER A 319 -19.75 -16.94 -4.78
N ALA A 320 -20.47 -16.29 -5.70
CA ALA A 320 -21.39 -16.95 -6.64
C ALA A 320 -20.67 -17.77 -7.72
N GLY A 321 -19.35 -17.54 -7.91
CA GLY A 321 -18.54 -18.18 -8.95
C GLY A 321 -18.71 -17.54 -10.33
N SER A 322 -19.36 -16.40 -10.40
CA SER A 322 -19.35 -15.48 -11.55
C SER A 322 -18.06 -14.67 -11.53
N PHE A 323 -17.46 -14.43 -12.70
CA PHE A 323 -16.28 -13.56 -12.85
C PHE A 323 -16.65 -12.29 -13.62
N ASP A 324 -17.94 -12.02 -13.82
CA ASP A 324 -18.44 -10.86 -14.53
C ASP A 324 -18.99 -9.84 -13.52
N THR A 325 -18.14 -8.87 -13.16
CA THR A 325 -18.42 -7.83 -12.15
C THR A 325 -19.62 -6.93 -12.46
N HIS A 326 -20.22 -7.07 -13.62
CA HIS A 326 -21.39 -6.27 -14.01
C HIS A 326 -22.69 -7.07 -14.04
N GLU A 327 -22.64 -8.41 -13.96
CA GLU A 327 -23.83 -9.24 -14.04
C GLU A 327 -24.74 -9.02 -12.83
N TYR A 328 -24.17 -9.04 -11.61
CA TYR A 328 -24.91 -8.79 -10.37
C TYR A 328 -25.53 -7.38 -10.33
N LEU A 329 -24.74 -6.34 -10.66
CA LEU A 329 -25.23 -4.96 -10.67
C LEU A 329 -26.35 -4.76 -11.70
N THR A 330 -26.23 -5.34 -12.89
CA THR A 330 -27.26 -5.28 -13.93
C THR A 330 -28.54 -5.99 -13.49
N GLU A 331 -28.41 -7.19 -12.93
CA GLU A 331 -29.55 -7.98 -12.46
C GLU A 331 -30.28 -7.29 -11.29
N VAL A 332 -29.54 -6.66 -10.37
CA VAL A 332 -30.09 -5.97 -9.21
C VAL A 332 -30.69 -4.61 -9.59
N LYS A 333 -30.04 -3.84 -10.45
CA LYS A 333 -30.52 -2.49 -10.89
C LYS A 333 -31.66 -2.58 -11.90
N GLU A 334 -31.60 -3.54 -12.84
CA GLU A 334 -32.64 -3.70 -13.87
C GLU A 334 -33.74 -4.69 -13.47
N GLY A 335 -33.42 -5.71 -12.67
CA GLY A 335 -34.34 -6.79 -12.27
C GLY A 335 -35.23 -6.46 -11.07
N GLY A 336 -34.96 -5.39 -10.32
CA GLY A 336 -35.76 -4.88 -9.21
C GLY A 336 -36.00 -5.92 -8.12
N SER A 337 -34.94 -6.60 -7.63
CA SER A 337 -35.09 -7.50 -6.47
C SER A 337 -35.88 -6.80 -5.35
N LYS A 338 -36.90 -7.48 -4.83
CA LYS A 338 -37.71 -6.91 -3.76
C LYS A 338 -36.90 -6.53 -2.54
N ASP A 339 -35.89 -7.34 -2.20
CA ASP A 339 -35.01 -7.10 -1.07
C ASP A 339 -34.15 -5.83 -1.29
N TYR A 340 -33.66 -5.62 -2.51
CA TYR A 340 -32.92 -4.37 -2.86
C TYR A 340 -33.82 -3.14 -2.73
N THR A 341 -35.05 -3.22 -3.27
CA THR A 341 -36.00 -2.11 -3.24
C THR A 341 -36.40 -1.75 -1.81
N ASP A 342 -36.62 -2.76 -0.97
CA ASP A 342 -36.96 -2.57 0.45
C ASP A 342 -35.80 -1.90 1.21
N LEU A 343 -34.54 -2.33 0.98
CA LEU A 343 -33.33 -1.75 1.56
C LEU A 343 -33.13 -0.30 1.09
N TYR A 344 -33.25 -0.04 -0.22
CA TYR A 344 -33.15 1.31 -0.77
C TYR A 344 -34.17 2.27 -0.12
N HIS A 345 -35.44 1.85 0.00
CA HIS A 345 -36.46 2.67 0.68
C HIS A 345 -36.17 2.88 2.17
N ALA A 346 -35.64 1.86 2.84
CA ALA A 346 -35.25 1.97 4.25
C ALA A 346 -34.12 3.02 4.43
N TYR A 347 -33.08 2.98 3.59
CA TYR A 347 -31.99 3.96 3.64
C TYR A 347 -32.43 5.35 3.20
N THR A 348 -33.26 5.46 2.16
CA THR A 348 -33.84 6.75 1.76
C THR A 348 -34.61 7.39 2.91
N LYS A 349 -35.41 6.62 3.65
CA LYS A 349 -36.14 7.11 4.83
C LYS A 349 -35.20 7.48 5.99
N LYS A 350 -34.13 6.72 6.20
CA LYS A 350 -33.14 6.94 7.26
C LYS A 350 -32.39 8.23 7.07
N TYR A 351 -32.01 8.54 5.82
CA TYR A 351 -31.20 9.69 5.44
C TYR A 351 -32.02 10.82 4.80
N ALA A 352 -33.36 10.77 4.85
CA ALA A 352 -34.18 11.89 4.43
C ALA A 352 -33.89 13.11 5.32
N LEU A 353 -33.50 14.23 4.70
CA LEU A 353 -33.45 15.53 5.39
C LEU A 353 -34.89 15.95 5.74
N GLN A 354 -35.16 16.22 7.01
CA GLN A 354 -36.43 16.70 7.51
C GLN A 354 -36.62 18.18 7.18
#